data_dc483ccd780f3188d17a183d7d63f00c
#
_entry.id   dc483ccd780f3188d17a183d7d63f00c
#
_cell.length_a   1.000
_cell.length_b   1.000
_cell.length_c   1.000
_cell.angle_alpha   90.00
_cell.angle_beta   90.00
_cell.angle_gamma   90.00
#
_symmetry.space_group_name_H-M   'P 1'
#
loop_
_entity.id
_entity.type
_entity.pdbx_description
1 polymer ?
#
loop_
_entity_poly.entity_id
_entity_poly.type
_entity_poly.pdbx_seq_one_letter_code
_entity_poly.pdbx_strand_id
1 'polypeptide(L)'
;MKKIVILILIGLMPSLVKGQGCIAVRHMSCAVGSGPNSNTLMQPGQWQVALGMRSLHSYKHYVGTEYQAQRETEGTNVINNTQSADFGISYSVTDRLSVSANIPFTYNDRSSMYEHYGNAVAGNPGRNRFETKSVGLGDARFTANYWILDPLKHPKANVMLGLGIKLPTGNSNVIDVVHRRKADGSDYTLEKPVDQSIQLGDGAIGYNFEVQGYKLLGTKSLLYYNGFYLLSPQNVNETEQFASDKPITDLMI
;
A
#
# COMPACT_ATOMS: atom_id res chain seq x y z
N MET A 1 29.76 13.90 -18.72
CA MET A 1 28.53 14.61 -19.12
C MET A 1 27.30 13.69 -19.23
N LYS A 2 27.32 12.54 -19.94
CA LYS A 2 26.17 11.64 -20.07
C LYS A 2 25.62 11.09 -18.73
N LYS A 3 26.48 10.84 -17.73
CA LYS A 3 26.08 10.34 -16.40
C LYS A 3 25.36 11.39 -15.54
N ILE A 4 25.68 12.67 -15.72
CA ILE A 4 25.05 13.79 -15.00
C ILE A 4 23.64 14.06 -15.57
N VAL A 5 23.44 13.91 -16.87
CA VAL A 5 22.14 14.09 -17.53
C VAL A 5 21.14 13.02 -17.06
N ILE A 6 21.58 11.77 -16.86
CA ILE A 6 20.73 10.70 -16.34
C ILE A 6 20.31 10.98 -14.88
N LEU A 7 21.19 11.49 -14.04
CA LEU A 7 20.88 11.87 -12.66
C LEU A 7 19.89 13.05 -12.60
N ILE A 8 20.00 14.02 -13.50
CA ILE A 8 19.08 15.15 -13.60
C ILE A 8 17.70 14.70 -14.10
N LEU A 9 17.64 13.76 -15.04
CA LEU A 9 16.36 13.19 -15.54
C LEU A 9 15.64 12.39 -14.43
N ILE A 10 16.36 11.65 -13.60
CA ILE A 10 15.78 10.93 -12.45
C ILE A 10 15.31 11.92 -11.37
N GLY A 11 16.01 13.03 -11.17
CA GLY A 11 15.63 14.08 -10.20
C GLY A 11 14.41 14.92 -10.59
N LEU A 12 14.00 14.93 -11.87
CA LEU A 12 12.84 15.67 -12.38
C LEU A 12 11.53 14.87 -12.37
N MET A 13 11.58 13.55 -12.14
CA MET A 13 10.37 12.72 -12.10
C MET A 13 9.44 12.96 -10.90
N PRO A 14 9.90 13.36 -9.71
CA PRO A 14 9.00 13.57 -8.56
C PRO A 14 7.96 14.68 -8.76
N SER A 15 8.22 15.63 -9.65
CA SER A 15 7.30 16.77 -9.87
C SER A 15 6.04 16.43 -10.67
N LEU A 16 5.95 15.23 -11.24
CA LEU A 16 4.79 14.78 -12.03
C LEU A 16 3.86 13.84 -11.24
N VAL A 17 4.26 13.43 -10.03
CA VAL A 17 3.45 12.55 -9.19
C VAL A 17 2.54 13.39 -8.32
N LYS A 18 1.28 13.53 -8.72
CA LYS A 18 0.23 14.05 -7.87
C LYS A 18 -0.21 12.93 -6.93
N GLY A 19 0.47 12.81 -5.78
CA GLY A 19 0.05 11.90 -4.72
C GLY A 19 -1.31 12.32 -4.19
N GLN A 20 -2.32 11.49 -4.32
CA GLN A 20 -3.56 11.66 -3.57
C GLN A 20 -3.28 11.27 -2.13
N GLY A 21 -3.17 12.28 -1.25
CA GLY A 21 -3.00 12.06 0.17
C GLY A 21 -4.26 11.41 0.76
N CYS A 22 -4.08 10.45 1.59
CA CYS A 22 -4.97 9.73 2.52
C CYS A 22 -5.00 8.22 2.35
N ILE A 23 -4.34 7.64 1.37
CA ILE A 23 -4.28 6.19 1.26
C ILE A 23 -2.96 5.71 1.83
N ALA A 24 -3.05 4.94 2.90
CA ALA A 24 -1.91 4.24 3.44
C ALA A 24 -1.32 3.35 2.35
N VAL A 25 -0.04 3.52 2.07
CA VAL A 25 0.67 2.64 1.14
C VAL A 25 0.49 1.20 1.61
N ARG A 26 -0.32 0.44 0.90
CA ARG A 26 -0.76 -0.92 1.30
C ARG A 26 0.27 -1.99 0.98
N HIS A 27 1.41 -1.62 0.36
CA HIS A 27 2.36 -2.61 -0.09
C HIS A 27 3.79 -2.26 0.28
N MET A 28 4.44 -3.19 0.95
CA MET A 28 5.90 -3.27 1.02
C MET A 28 6.31 -4.67 0.57
N SER A 29 6.92 -4.80 -0.61
CA SER A 29 7.65 -6.01 -0.92
C SER A 29 8.92 -6.04 -0.08
N CYS A 30 8.98 -6.91 0.90
CA CYS A 30 10.21 -7.21 1.59
C CYS A 30 11.03 -8.17 0.72
N ALA A 31 11.87 -7.63 -0.14
CA ALA A 31 12.96 -8.43 -0.67
C ALA A 31 13.95 -8.65 0.47
N VAL A 32 13.85 -9.79 1.10
CA VAL A 32 14.80 -10.20 2.12
C VAL A 32 16.15 -10.44 1.47
N GLY A 33 17.09 -9.54 1.78
CA GLY A 33 18.52 -9.75 1.80
C GLY A 33 19.17 -10.54 0.66
N SER A 34 19.19 -9.99 -0.56
CA SER A 34 20.00 -10.54 -1.65
C SER A 34 21.37 -9.89 -1.67
N GLY A 35 22.18 -10.08 -0.64
CA GLY A 35 23.58 -9.64 -0.62
C GLY A 35 24.53 -10.73 -1.08
N PRO A 36 25.66 -10.39 -1.70
CA PRO A 36 26.61 -11.37 -2.24
C PRO A 36 27.30 -12.28 -1.20
N ASN A 37 27.15 -11.97 0.08
CA ASN A 37 27.70 -12.75 1.20
C ASN A 37 26.60 -13.43 2.05
N SER A 38 25.34 -13.30 1.67
CA SER A 38 24.26 -13.99 2.36
C SER A 38 23.93 -15.27 1.60
N ASN A 39 23.75 -16.37 2.32
CA ASN A 39 23.16 -17.60 1.80
C ASN A 39 21.68 -17.40 1.37
N THR A 40 21.31 -16.20 0.97
CA THR A 40 19.96 -15.74 0.68
C THR A 40 19.59 -15.74 -0.81
N LEU A 41 20.55 -16.02 -1.69
CA LEU A 41 20.23 -16.36 -3.07
C LEU A 41 19.59 -17.75 -3.07
N MET A 42 18.30 -17.79 -3.38
CA MET A 42 17.57 -19.04 -3.47
C MET A 42 18.14 -19.89 -4.61
N GLN A 43 18.45 -21.13 -4.31
CA GLN A 43 18.79 -22.14 -5.31
C GLN A 43 17.51 -22.75 -5.92
N PRO A 44 17.58 -23.31 -7.13
CA PRO A 44 16.45 -24.02 -7.73
C PRO A 44 15.84 -25.05 -6.76
N GLY A 45 14.52 -25.04 -6.65
CA GLY A 45 13.79 -25.93 -5.75
C GLY A 45 13.65 -25.43 -4.32
N GLN A 46 14.26 -24.31 -3.96
CA GLN A 46 14.13 -23.74 -2.61
C GLN A 46 12.88 -22.88 -2.45
N TRP A 47 12.34 -22.91 -1.24
CA TRP A 47 11.26 -22.05 -0.78
C TRP A 47 11.79 -21.00 0.18
N GLN A 48 11.22 -19.80 0.11
CA GLN A 48 11.43 -18.74 1.07
C GLN A 48 10.08 -18.24 1.58
N VAL A 49 9.99 -18.06 2.88
CA VAL A 49 8.81 -17.45 3.53
C VAL A 49 9.25 -16.16 4.17
N ALA A 50 8.46 -15.11 4.00
CA ALA A 50 8.66 -13.80 4.59
C ALA A 50 7.41 -13.36 5.33
N LEU A 51 7.60 -12.72 6.48
CA LEU A 51 6.55 -12.06 7.24
C LEU A 51 6.97 -10.61 7.48
N GLY A 52 6.24 -9.69 6.88
CA GLY A 52 6.39 -8.26 7.13
C GLY A 52 5.29 -7.76 8.05
N MET A 53 5.63 -6.86 8.98
CA MET A 53 4.63 -6.20 9.82
C MET A 53 4.78 -4.70 9.68
N ARG A 54 3.64 -4.00 9.64
CA ARG A 54 3.58 -2.54 9.57
C ARG A 54 2.52 -2.02 10.50
N SER A 55 2.83 -0.92 11.19
CA SER A 55 1.89 -0.11 11.95
C SER A 55 1.92 1.31 11.42
N LEU A 56 0.78 1.85 11.09
CA LEU A 56 0.61 3.21 10.59
C LEU A 56 -0.39 3.96 11.46
N HIS A 57 -0.03 5.19 11.83
CA HIS A 57 -0.93 6.16 12.45
C HIS A 57 -0.95 7.41 11.57
N SER A 58 -2.11 7.73 11.00
CA SER A 58 -2.29 8.87 10.11
C SER A 58 -3.38 9.78 10.65
N TYR A 59 -3.09 11.06 10.81
CA TYR A 59 -4.03 12.07 11.34
C TYR A 59 -3.94 13.41 10.61
N LYS A 60 -2.92 13.59 9.78
CA LYS A 60 -2.70 14.82 9.02
C LYS A 60 -3.50 14.81 7.74
N HIS A 61 -4.09 15.94 7.40
CA HIS A 61 -4.84 16.11 6.16
C HIS A 61 -4.18 17.18 5.28
N TYR A 62 -4.05 16.88 3.99
CA TYR A 62 -3.52 17.79 2.98
C TYR A 62 -4.52 17.98 1.86
N VAL A 63 -4.60 19.20 1.33
CA VAL A 63 -5.31 19.51 0.08
C VAL A 63 -4.26 20.00 -0.91
N GLY A 64 -3.95 19.18 -1.89
CA GLY A 64 -2.75 19.38 -2.71
C GLY A 64 -1.50 19.30 -1.85
N THR A 65 -0.73 20.39 -1.80
CA THR A 65 0.48 20.50 -0.96
C THR A 65 0.25 21.24 0.37
N GLU A 66 -0.97 21.74 0.60
CA GLU A 66 -1.28 22.54 1.78
C GLU A 66 -1.77 21.67 2.94
N TYR A 67 -1.07 21.78 4.05
CA TYR A 67 -1.45 21.12 5.29
C TYR A 67 -2.63 21.83 5.96
N GLN A 68 -3.67 21.07 6.29
CA GLN A 68 -4.91 21.56 6.89
C GLN A 68 -4.83 21.54 8.42
N ALA A 69 -3.94 22.37 9.00
CA ALA A 69 -3.69 22.41 10.45
C ALA A 69 -4.94 22.72 11.29
N GLN A 70 -5.90 23.49 10.72
CA GLN A 70 -7.16 23.83 11.39
C GLN A 70 -7.98 22.57 11.75
N ARG A 71 -7.84 21.47 11.00
CA ARG A 71 -8.57 20.24 11.32
C ARG A 71 -8.10 19.60 12.63
N GLU A 72 -6.83 19.76 12.97
CA GLU A 72 -6.32 19.26 14.26
C GLU A 72 -6.79 20.16 15.41
N THR A 73 -6.69 21.49 15.24
CA THR A 73 -7.10 22.45 16.28
C THR A 73 -8.60 22.41 16.55
N GLU A 74 -9.40 22.17 15.52
CA GLU A 74 -10.85 22.01 15.62
C GLU A 74 -11.28 20.59 16.00
N GLY A 75 -10.35 19.63 16.02
CA GLY A 75 -10.65 18.22 16.25
C GLY A 75 -11.48 17.56 15.14
N THR A 76 -11.44 18.13 13.91
CA THR A 76 -12.18 17.63 12.74
C THR A 76 -11.33 16.72 11.84
N ASN A 77 -10.08 16.47 12.22
CA ASN A 77 -9.19 15.55 11.54
C ASN A 77 -9.73 14.12 11.53
N VAL A 78 -9.37 13.36 10.51
CA VAL A 78 -9.59 11.91 10.46
C VAL A 78 -8.35 11.23 11.02
N ILE A 79 -8.55 10.22 11.86
CA ILE A 79 -7.46 9.43 12.43
C ILE A 79 -7.61 8.00 11.93
N ASN A 80 -6.60 7.51 11.20
CA ASN A 80 -6.52 6.13 10.77
C ASN A 80 -5.39 5.42 11.51
N ASN A 81 -5.70 4.30 12.11
CA ASN A 81 -4.73 3.35 12.65
C ASN A 81 -4.80 2.08 11.80
N THR A 82 -3.70 1.71 11.19
CA THR A 82 -3.62 0.49 10.38
C THR A 82 -2.50 -0.39 10.91
N GLN A 83 -2.81 -1.65 11.13
CA GLN A 83 -1.85 -2.70 11.39
C GLN A 83 -1.95 -3.74 10.29
N SER A 84 -0.84 -4.05 9.66
CA SER A 84 -0.83 -5.08 8.61
C SER A 84 0.29 -6.08 8.82
N ALA A 85 0.00 -7.32 8.47
CA ALA A 85 0.94 -8.41 8.37
C ALA A 85 0.93 -8.91 6.91
N ASP A 86 2.06 -8.79 6.23
CA ASP A 86 2.25 -9.23 4.85
C ASP A 86 2.92 -10.60 4.86
N PHE A 87 2.18 -11.63 4.48
CA PHE A 87 2.71 -12.97 4.34
C PHE A 87 3.16 -13.21 2.90
N GLY A 88 4.45 -13.47 2.73
CA GLY A 88 5.08 -13.75 1.45
C GLY A 88 5.62 -15.15 1.38
N ILE A 89 5.43 -15.82 0.25
CA ILE A 89 6.06 -17.10 -0.09
C ILE A 89 6.65 -17.00 -1.47
N SER A 90 7.87 -17.50 -1.64
CA SER A 90 8.57 -17.51 -2.93
C SER A 90 9.16 -18.89 -3.19
N TYR A 91 9.19 -19.30 -4.44
CA TYR A 91 9.79 -20.54 -4.92
C TYR A 91 10.75 -20.24 -6.07
N SER A 92 11.97 -20.77 -5.96
CA SER A 92 12.97 -20.67 -7.02
C SER A 92 12.80 -21.80 -8.02
N VAL A 93 12.38 -21.43 -9.24
CA VAL A 93 12.18 -22.40 -10.34
C VAL A 93 13.52 -22.74 -11.00
N THR A 94 14.37 -21.72 -11.19
CA THR A 94 15.73 -21.84 -11.74
C THR A 94 16.67 -20.90 -10.99
N ASP A 95 17.97 -20.91 -11.30
CA ASP A 95 18.94 -19.94 -10.74
C ASP A 95 18.55 -18.48 -11.00
N ARG A 96 17.69 -18.21 -11.97
CA ARG A 96 17.30 -16.86 -12.39
C ARG A 96 15.81 -16.57 -12.28
N LEU A 97 14.95 -17.58 -12.29
CA LEU A 97 13.50 -17.45 -12.27
C LEU A 97 12.96 -17.88 -10.91
N SER A 98 12.19 -17.03 -10.27
CA SER A 98 11.39 -17.36 -9.10
C SER A 98 9.95 -16.88 -9.26
N VAL A 99 9.05 -17.53 -8.56
CA VAL A 99 7.65 -17.12 -8.44
C VAL A 99 7.34 -16.81 -6.98
N SER A 100 6.52 -15.83 -6.75
CA SER A 100 6.14 -15.41 -5.39
C SER A 100 4.65 -15.15 -5.28
N ALA A 101 4.12 -15.38 -4.10
CA ALA A 101 2.79 -14.95 -3.69
C ALA A 101 2.90 -14.10 -2.44
N ASN A 102 2.08 -13.04 -2.35
CA ASN A 102 1.98 -12.18 -1.18
C ASN A 102 0.50 -11.99 -0.83
N ILE A 103 0.17 -12.18 0.43
CA ILE A 103 -1.19 -12.04 0.96
C ILE A 103 -1.10 -11.15 2.20
N PRO A 104 -1.67 -9.93 2.15
CA PRO A 104 -1.74 -9.05 3.31
C PRO A 104 -2.91 -9.43 4.20
N PHE A 105 -2.71 -9.36 5.51
CA PHE A 105 -3.77 -9.33 6.51
C PHE A 105 -3.75 -7.95 7.18
N THR A 106 -4.90 -7.29 7.25
CA THR A 106 -4.96 -5.91 7.73
C THR A 106 -6.06 -5.74 8.78
N TYR A 107 -5.75 -5.00 9.83
CA TYR A 107 -6.69 -4.42 10.77
C TYR A 107 -6.64 -2.90 10.62
N ASN A 108 -7.76 -2.28 10.36
CA ASN A 108 -7.91 -0.84 10.27
C ASN A 108 -8.94 -0.35 11.28
N ASP A 109 -8.65 0.79 11.85
CA ASP A 109 -9.50 1.56 12.73
C ASP A 109 -9.46 3.02 12.24
N ARG A 110 -10.64 3.57 11.94
CA ARG A 110 -10.79 4.92 11.40
C ARG A 110 -11.76 5.71 12.25
N SER A 111 -11.25 6.75 12.91
CA SER A 111 -12.01 7.66 13.74
C SER A 111 -12.27 8.97 13.02
N SER A 112 -13.54 9.37 12.93
CA SER A 112 -13.94 10.63 12.31
C SER A 112 -15.24 11.17 12.92
N MET A 113 -15.49 12.46 12.70
CA MET A 113 -16.80 13.05 12.99
C MET A 113 -17.64 13.14 11.72
N TYR A 114 -17.02 13.45 10.58
CA TYR A 114 -17.77 13.78 9.36
C TYR A 114 -18.52 12.59 8.77
N GLU A 115 -18.01 11.38 8.95
CA GLU A 115 -18.68 10.14 8.52
C GLU A 115 -19.87 9.77 9.39
N HIS A 116 -19.95 10.34 10.57
CA HIS A 116 -21.00 10.10 11.56
C HIS A 116 -21.93 11.32 11.70
N TYR A 117 -21.89 12.02 12.82
CA TYR A 117 -22.75 13.18 13.09
C TYR A 117 -22.39 14.42 12.27
N GLY A 118 -21.19 14.44 11.65
CA GLY A 118 -20.67 15.59 10.91
C GLY A 118 -19.74 16.47 11.72
N ASN A 119 -19.04 17.36 11.01
CA ASN A 119 -18.08 18.32 11.60
C ASN A 119 -18.77 19.59 12.14
N ALA A 120 -19.98 19.91 11.66
CA ALA A 120 -20.69 21.11 12.06
C ALA A 120 -21.18 21.01 13.51
N VAL A 121 -20.97 22.07 14.30
CA VAL A 121 -21.41 22.14 15.70
C VAL A 121 -22.93 21.97 15.82
N ALA A 122 -23.69 22.50 14.88
CA ALA A 122 -25.15 22.37 14.86
C ALA A 122 -25.61 20.88 14.79
N GLY A 123 -24.90 20.07 14.01
CA GLY A 123 -25.19 18.61 13.89
C GLY A 123 -24.52 17.78 14.99
N ASN A 124 -23.42 18.24 15.52
CA ASN A 124 -22.59 17.53 16.50
C ASN A 124 -22.12 18.47 17.63
N PRO A 125 -23.02 18.99 18.46
CA PRO A 125 -22.68 19.94 19.51
C PRO A 125 -21.75 19.35 20.58
N GLY A 126 -21.81 18.03 20.79
CA GLY A 126 -20.94 17.30 21.71
C GLY A 126 -19.57 16.95 21.12
N ARG A 127 -19.30 17.28 19.85
CA ARG A 127 -18.06 16.91 19.15
C ARG A 127 -17.75 15.41 19.23
N ASN A 128 -18.80 14.60 19.18
CA ASN A 128 -18.67 13.15 19.29
C ASN A 128 -17.95 12.57 18.07
N ARG A 129 -16.97 11.73 18.36
CA ARG A 129 -16.22 10.94 17.37
C ARG A 129 -16.60 9.47 17.52
N PHE A 130 -16.72 8.82 16.40
CA PHE A 130 -16.96 7.39 16.35
C PHE A 130 -15.93 6.73 15.44
N GLU A 131 -15.89 5.42 15.49
CA GLU A 131 -14.93 4.61 14.74
C GLU A 131 -15.67 3.70 13.78
N THR A 132 -15.05 3.49 12.61
CA THR A 132 -15.37 2.40 11.70
C THR A 132 -14.14 1.51 11.54
N LYS A 133 -14.35 0.21 11.36
CA LYS A 133 -13.29 -0.79 11.38
C LYS A 133 -13.38 -1.73 10.18
N SER A 134 -12.23 -2.25 9.80
CA SER A 134 -12.15 -3.37 8.88
C SER A 134 -11.04 -4.32 9.30
N VAL A 135 -11.27 -5.61 9.14
CA VAL A 135 -10.29 -6.64 9.47
C VAL A 135 -10.43 -7.82 8.51
N GLY A 136 -9.30 -8.30 7.98
CA GLY A 136 -9.30 -9.45 7.10
C GLY A 136 -8.11 -9.51 6.15
N LEU A 137 -8.22 -10.44 5.20
CA LEU A 137 -7.26 -10.58 4.12
C LEU A 137 -7.49 -9.49 3.07
N GLY A 138 -6.40 -8.95 2.55
CA GLY A 138 -6.42 -8.03 1.41
C GLY A 138 -6.23 -8.74 0.08
N ASP A 139 -5.89 -7.97 -0.94
CA ASP A 139 -5.71 -8.47 -2.30
C ASP A 139 -4.41 -9.27 -2.42
N ALA A 140 -4.54 -10.53 -2.83
CA ALA A 140 -3.40 -11.41 -3.07
C ALA A 140 -2.68 -11.01 -4.36
N ARG A 141 -1.34 -11.14 -4.35
CA ARG A 141 -0.50 -10.88 -5.51
C ARG A 141 0.38 -12.06 -5.82
N PHE A 142 0.56 -12.28 -7.12
CA PHE A 142 1.42 -13.32 -7.66
C PHE A 142 2.39 -12.66 -8.63
N THR A 143 3.69 -12.90 -8.45
CA THR A 143 4.74 -12.27 -9.25
C THR A 143 5.73 -13.31 -9.75
N ALA A 144 6.07 -13.24 -11.03
CA ALA A 144 7.22 -13.94 -11.60
C ALA A 144 8.41 -12.98 -11.64
N ASN A 145 9.51 -13.38 -11.04
CA ASN A 145 10.71 -12.57 -10.86
C ASN A 145 11.88 -13.19 -11.64
N TYR A 146 12.60 -12.37 -12.39
CA TYR A 146 13.70 -12.83 -13.23
C TYR A 146 14.96 -11.98 -13.05
N TRP A 147 16.06 -12.64 -12.65
CA TRP A 147 17.38 -12.02 -12.61
C TRP A 147 17.92 -11.80 -14.02
N ILE A 148 18.27 -10.56 -14.37
CA ILE A 148 18.81 -10.21 -15.68
C ILE A 148 20.14 -10.90 -15.94
N LEU A 149 20.97 -10.98 -14.92
CA LEU A 149 22.21 -11.73 -14.95
C LEU A 149 22.08 -12.97 -14.04
N ASP A 150 22.91 -13.95 -14.28
CA ASP A 150 23.04 -15.11 -13.40
C ASP A 150 23.62 -14.65 -12.05
N PRO A 151 22.88 -14.73 -10.94
CA PRO A 151 23.32 -14.17 -9.67
C PRO A 151 24.53 -14.88 -9.09
N LEU A 152 24.75 -16.14 -9.42
CA LEU A 152 25.93 -16.90 -8.99
C LEU A 152 27.20 -16.43 -9.72
N LYS A 153 27.07 -16.01 -10.97
CA LYS A 153 28.19 -15.50 -11.77
C LYS A 153 28.42 -13.99 -11.60
N HIS A 154 27.38 -13.26 -11.12
CA HIS A 154 27.41 -11.81 -10.97
C HIS A 154 27.14 -11.36 -9.53
N PRO A 155 27.96 -11.79 -8.54
CA PRO A 155 27.70 -11.51 -7.12
C PRO A 155 27.89 -10.04 -6.73
N LYS A 156 28.55 -9.23 -7.60
CA LYS A 156 28.85 -7.82 -7.28
C LYS A 156 27.73 -6.85 -7.64
N ALA A 157 26.92 -7.18 -8.63
CA ALA A 157 25.79 -6.36 -9.04
C ALA A 157 24.83 -7.17 -9.89
N ASN A 158 23.53 -7.02 -9.64
CA ASN A 158 22.47 -7.62 -10.46
C ASN A 158 21.18 -6.82 -10.35
N VAL A 159 20.29 -7.05 -11.30
CA VAL A 159 18.95 -6.48 -11.34
C VAL A 159 17.96 -7.63 -11.56
N MET A 160 16.89 -7.63 -10.82
CA MET A 160 15.74 -8.53 -10.97
C MET A 160 14.54 -7.71 -11.43
N LEU A 161 13.82 -8.22 -12.40
CA LEU A 161 12.54 -7.66 -12.86
C LEU A 161 11.42 -8.63 -12.47
N GLY A 162 10.33 -8.07 -11.95
CA GLY A 162 9.13 -8.81 -11.59
C GLY A 162 7.93 -8.34 -12.40
N LEU A 163 7.15 -9.29 -12.87
CA LEU A 163 5.85 -9.06 -13.49
C LEU A 163 4.81 -9.91 -12.77
N GLY A 164 3.71 -9.30 -12.39
CA GLY A 164 2.71 -10.01 -11.62
C GLY A 164 1.29 -9.50 -11.79
N ILE A 165 0.40 -10.17 -11.10
CA ILE A 165 -1.03 -9.88 -11.06
C ILE A 165 -1.49 -9.78 -9.61
N LYS A 166 -2.29 -8.78 -9.33
CA LYS A 166 -3.07 -8.62 -8.11
C LYS A 166 -4.48 -9.12 -8.39
N LEU A 167 -4.99 -10.01 -7.54
CA LEU A 167 -6.36 -10.50 -7.60
C LEU A 167 -7.23 -9.81 -6.57
N PRO A 168 -8.50 -9.52 -6.86
CA PRO A 168 -9.45 -8.87 -5.95
C PRO A 168 -9.97 -9.88 -4.91
N THR A 169 -9.09 -10.37 -4.05
CA THR A 169 -9.40 -11.36 -3.00
C THR A 169 -9.79 -10.71 -1.69
N GLY A 170 -9.40 -9.45 -1.48
CA GLY A 170 -9.83 -8.63 -0.36
C GLY A 170 -11.27 -8.17 -0.53
N ASN A 171 -11.99 -8.05 0.60
CA ASN A 171 -13.32 -7.48 0.57
C ASN A 171 -13.24 -5.97 0.26
N SER A 172 -13.78 -5.57 -0.89
CA SER A 172 -13.87 -4.16 -1.31
C SER A 172 -15.13 -3.45 -0.84
N ASN A 173 -16.02 -4.17 -0.14
CA ASN A 173 -17.28 -3.64 0.38
C ASN A 173 -17.47 -4.06 1.85
N VAL A 174 -16.47 -3.80 2.69
CA VAL A 174 -16.60 -3.97 4.13
C VAL A 174 -17.61 -2.98 4.65
N ILE A 175 -18.58 -3.46 5.44
CA ILE A 175 -19.66 -2.67 6.02
C ILE A 175 -19.42 -2.53 7.52
N ASP A 176 -19.70 -1.33 8.06
CA ASP A 176 -19.69 -1.08 9.50
C ASP A 176 -20.76 -0.05 9.86
N VAL A 177 -20.94 0.17 11.15
CA VAL A 177 -21.97 1.01 11.73
C VAL A 177 -21.57 2.48 11.69
N VAL A 178 -22.44 3.29 11.13
CA VAL A 178 -22.33 4.75 11.10
C VAL A 178 -23.41 5.37 11.97
N HIS A 179 -23.02 6.22 12.89
CA HIS A 179 -23.92 6.97 13.76
C HIS A 179 -24.52 8.19 13.06
N ARG A 180 -25.80 8.43 13.25
CA ARG A 180 -26.53 9.59 12.76
C ARG A 180 -27.37 10.19 13.86
N ARG A 181 -27.62 11.48 13.78
CA ARG A 181 -28.44 12.21 14.74
C ARG A 181 -29.79 12.58 14.15
N LYS A 182 -30.88 12.27 14.85
CA LYS A 182 -32.23 12.69 14.49
C LYS A 182 -32.46 14.16 14.83
N ALA A 183 -33.58 14.73 14.33
CA ALA A 183 -33.93 16.11 14.61
C ALA A 183 -34.20 16.36 16.11
N ASP A 184 -34.66 15.36 16.85
CA ASP A 184 -34.86 15.40 18.30
C ASP A 184 -33.58 15.27 19.12
N GLY A 185 -32.44 15.07 18.44
CA GLY A 185 -31.11 14.93 19.04
C GLY A 185 -30.75 13.51 19.45
N SER A 186 -31.67 12.53 19.28
CA SER A 186 -31.34 11.13 19.58
C SER A 186 -30.43 10.51 18.52
N ASP A 187 -29.65 9.50 18.94
CA ASP A 187 -28.80 8.70 18.05
C ASP A 187 -29.62 7.65 17.30
N TYR A 188 -29.17 7.35 16.09
CA TYR A 188 -29.53 6.13 15.38
C TYR A 188 -28.37 5.67 14.51
N THR A 189 -28.33 4.41 14.19
CA THR A 189 -27.24 3.80 13.42
C THR A 189 -27.71 3.31 12.06
N LEU A 190 -26.78 3.33 11.11
CA LEU A 190 -26.95 2.79 9.77
C LEU A 190 -25.73 1.92 9.45
N GLU A 191 -25.94 0.80 8.79
CA GLU A 191 -24.86 0.03 8.18
C GLU A 191 -24.50 0.65 6.83
N LYS A 192 -23.21 0.92 6.63
CA LYS A 192 -22.68 1.47 5.38
C LYS A 192 -21.31 0.89 5.07
N PRO A 193 -20.93 0.85 3.79
CA PRO A 193 -19.53 0.61 3.43
C PRO A 193 -18.61 1.59 4.13
N VAL A 194 -17.54 1.08 4.71
CA VAL A 194 -16.49 1.91 5.32
C VAL A 194 -15.77 2.71 4.25
N ASP A 195 -15.06 3.77 4.67
CA ASP A 195 -14.27 4.60 3.76
C ASP A 195 -13.28 3.76 2.95
N GLN A 196 -13.05 4.16 1.70
CA GLN A 196 -12.18 3.43 0.77
C GLN A 196 -10.76 3.24 1.33
N SER A 197 -10.27 4.20 2.13
CA SER A 197 -8.92 4.12 2.72
C SER A 197 -8.72 2.95 3.67
N ILE A 198 -9.81 2.38 4.19
CA ILE A 198 -9.79 1.23 5.09
C ILE A 198 -10.49 -0.02 4.53
N GLN A 199 -10.92 -0.02 3.26
CA GLN A 199 -11.38 -1.23 2.59
C GLN A 199 -10.23 -2.25 2.50
N LEU A 200 -10.52 -3.55 2.54
CA LEU A 200 -9.50 -4.60 2.51
C LEU A 200 -8.96 -4.87 1.11
N GLY A 201 -9.77 -4.62 0.10
CA GLY A 201 -9.41 -4.69 -1.32
C GLY A 201 -9.96 -3.50 -2.09
N ASP A 202 -9.54 -3.34 -3.34
CA ASP A 202 -10.09 -2.33 -4.25
C ASP A 202 -11.12 -2.91 -5.24
N GLY A 203 -11.34 -4.23 -5.21
CA GLY A 203 -12.29 -4.92 -6.08
C GLY A 203 -11.83 -5.07 -7.53
N ALA A 204 -10.60 -4.69 -7.85
CA ALA A 204 -10.08 -4.68 -9.21
C ALA A 204 -8.90 -5.63 -9.41
N ILE A 205 -8.78 -6.18 -10.62
CA ILE A 205 -7.55 -6.85 -11.05
C ILE A 205 -6.49 -5.80 -11.33
N GLY A 206 -5.29 -6.01 -10.81
CA GLY A 206 -4.14 -5.14 -11.02
C GLY A 206 -2.96 -5.89 -11.62
N TYR A 207 -2.06 -5.15 -12.29
CA TYR A 207 -0.79 -5.66 -12.80
C TYR A 207 0.35 -4.99 -12.05
N ASN A 208 1.23 -5.77 -11.46
CA ASN A 208 2.38 -5.24 -10.75
C ASN A 208 3.67 -5.43 -11.53
N PHE A 209 4.48 -4.39 -11.48
CA PHE A 209 5.82 -4.33 -12.04
C PHE A 209 6.80 -4.10 -10.89
N GLU A 210 7.81 -4.92 -10.78
CA GLU A 210 8.80 -4.84 -9.71
C GLU A 210 10.20 -4.73 -10.31
N VAL A 211 11.03 -3.93 -9.68
CA VAL A 211 12.45 -3.87 -9.95
C VAL A 211 13.20 -3.98 -8.64
N GLN A 212 14.12 -4.90 -8.56
CA GLN A 212 14.98 -5.06 -7.40
C GLN A 212 16.41 -5.21 -7.86
N GLY A 213 17.35 -4.83 -7.03
CA GLY A 213 18.72 -5.06 -7.37
C GLY A 213 19.68 -4.67 -6.26
N TYR A 214 20.91 -5.06 -6.49
CA TYR A 214 21.99 -4.77 -5.58
C TYR A 214 23.27 -4.41 -6.34
N LYS A 215 24.11 -3.64 -5.68
CA LYS A 215 25.47 -3.32 -6.14
C LYS A 215 26.42 -3.23 -4.96
N LEU A 216 27.47 -4.04 -5.01
CA LEU A 216 28.56 -3.96 -4.05
C LEU A 216 29.38 -2.68 -4.30
N LEU A 217 29.46 -1.81 -3.31
CA LEU A 217 30.23 -0.58 -3.32
C LEU A 217 31.52 -0.82 -2.52
N GLY A 218 32.56 -1.34 -3.18
CA GLY A 218 33.79 -1.73 -2.50
C GLY A 218 33.65 -3.05 -1.73
N THR A 219 34.40 -3.22 -0.65
CA THR A 219 34.48 -4.48 0.11
C THR A 219 33.54 -4.57 1.30
N LYS A 220 32.95 -3.44 1.75
CA LYS A 220 32.18 -3.36 3.01
C LYS A 220 30.79 -2.76 2.86
N SER A 221 30.44 -2.26 1.67
CA SER A 221 29.17 -1.56 1.46
C SER A 221 28.39 -2.19 0.33
N LEU A 222 27.10 -2.41 0.56
CA LEU A 222 26.15 -2.91 -0.40
C LEU A 222 25.05 -1.86 -0.60
N LEU A 223 24.82 -1.48 -1.84
CA LEU A 223 23.63 -0.73 -2.23
C LEU A 223 22.57 -1.74 -2.63
N TYR A 224 21.44 -1.68 -1.98
CA TYR A 224 20.23 -2.39 -2.35
C TYR A 224 19.16 -1.38 -2.77
N TYR A 225 18.38 -1.72 -3.78
CA TYR A 225 17.24 -0.92 -4.23
C TYR A 225 16.08 -1.83 -4.62
N ASN A 226 14.87 -1.33 -4.39
CA ASN A 226 13.67 -1.93 -4.90
C ASN A 226 12.70 -0.85 -5.38
N GLY A 227 11.84 -1.19 -6.34
CA GLY A 227 10.76 -0.36 -6.81
C GLY A 227 9.57 -1.24 -7.15
N PHE A 228 8.39 -0.70 -6.92
CA PHE A 228 7.13 -1.38 -7.16
C PHE A 228 6.16 -0.41 -7.83
N TYR A 229 5.46 -0.89 -8.85
CA TYR A 229 4.39 -0.14 -9.50
C TYR A 229 3.19 -1.05 -9.73
N LEU A 230 2.02 -0.63 -9.26
CA LEU A 230 0.75 -1.30 -9.48
C LEU A 230 -0.09 -0.49 -10.45
N LEU A 231 -0.50 -1.14 -11.53
CA LEU A 231 -1.43 -0.59 -12.51
C LEU A 231 -2.77 -1.29 -12.38
N SER A 232 -3.81 -0.53 -12.04
CA SER A 232 -5.19 -1.02 -12.05
C SER A 232 -5.91 -0.46 -13.28
N PRO A 233 -6.27 -1.28 -14.28
CA PRO A 233 -6.91 -0.81 -15.50
C PRO A 233 -8.39 -0.48 -15.32
N GLN A 234 -9.02 -0.97 -14.25
CA GLN A 234 -10.41 -0.67 -13.94
C GLN A 234 -10.52 0.72 -13.30
N ASN A 235 -11.48 1.51 -13.76
CA ASN A 235 -11.72 2.87 -13.26
C ASN A 235 -12.73 2.94 -12.12
N VAL A 236 -13.52 1.89 -11.90
CA VAL A 236 -14.61 1.85 -10.91
C VAL A 236 -14.65 0.45 -10.34
N ASN A 237 -14.84 0.33 -9.02
CA ASN A 237 -15.17 -0.92 -8.36
C ASN A 237 -16.70 -1.04 -8.18
N GLU A 238 -17.19 -2.18 -7.70
CA GLU A 238 -18.61 -2.43 -7.50
C GLU A 238 -19.17 -1.83 -6.19
N THR A 239 -18.38 -1.06 -5.46
CA THR A 239 -18.81 -0.45 -4.20
C THR A 239 -19.71 0.76 -4.49
N GLU A 240 -20.99 0.66 -4.24
CA GLU A 240 -22.00 1.68 -4.55
C GLU A 240 -21.77 3.05 -3.90
N GLN A 241 -21.02 3.10 -2.82
CA GLN A 241 -20.82 4.32 -2.04
C GLN A 241 -20.04 5.39 -2.79
N PHE A 242 -19.19 5.00 -3.72
CA PHE A 242 -18.30 5.90 -4.44
C PHE A 242 -18.31 5.59 -5.93
N ALA A 243 -19.38 6.01 -6.60
CA ALA A 243 -19.47 5.89 -8.07
C ALA A 243 -18.32 6.57 -8.82
N SER A 244 -17.50 7.34 -8.12
CA SER A 244 -16.29 8.00 -8.62
C SER A 244 -15.00 7.32 -8.18
N ASP A 245 -15.07 6.20 -7.44
CA ASP A 245 -13.88 5.53 -6.96
C ASP A 245 -13.10 4.92 -8.11
N LYS A 246 -11.93 5.47 -8.29
CA LYS A 246 -10.98 4.95 -9.26
C LYS A 246 -10.06 3.97 -8.56
N PRO A 247 -9.76 2.83 -9.16
CA PRO A 247 -8.70 1.97 -8.68
C PRO A 247 -7.40 2.77 -8.57
N ILE A 248 -6.71 2.59 -7.49
CA ILE A 248 -5.54 3.39 -7.17
C ILE A 248 -4.33 2.75 -7.80
N THR A 249 -3.57 3.57 -8.49
CA THR A 249 -2.24 3.19 -8.93
C THR A 249 -1.25 3.56 -7.84
N ASP A 250 -0.61 2.57 -7.23
CA ASP A 250 0.40 2.76 -6.21
C ASP A 250 1.79 2.72 -6.85
N LEU A 251 2.51 3.84 -6.78
CA LEU A 251 3.92 3.90 -7.10
C LEU A 251 4.73 3.93 -5.81
N MET A 252 5.55 2.92 -5.58
CA MET A 252 6.55 2.91 -4.51
C MET A 252 7.96 2.91 -5.10
N ILE A 253 8.77 3.85 -4.69
CA ILE A 253 10.20 3.95 -5.03
C ILE A 253 11.02 3.84 -3.76
#